data_75cb4d37bc6932eb1530e03506913c12
#
_entry.id   75cb4d37bc6932eb1530e03506913c12
#
_cell.length_a   1.000
_cell.length_b   1.000
_cell.length_c   1.000
_cell.angle_alpha   90.00
_cell.angle_beta   90.00
_cell.angle_gamma   90.00
#
_symmetry.space_group_name_H-M   'P 1'
#
loop_
_entity.id
_entity.type
_entity.pdbx_description
1 polymer ?
#
loop_
_entity_poly.entity_id
_entity_poly.type
_entity_poly.pdbx_seq_one_letter_code
_entity_poly.pdbx_strand_id
1 'polypeptide(L)'
;MAWFRAYFPTIWLVLAPAILSPLAFFGDAGKCCFVILTMSCYWVAEVLPLAVTSLLPMILLPIMGILSIRDVAPKYFSDTNIVFFNSLMLSLAVEECQLHKRIALKMLTYVGTRAHWLMAGFMIITSFISLWISDTACCALMSPIAYALLEEIMVPKMKIDPEKLEELEVVGGRKLDTSKLSTRDRGICKCMMLLVAHASLIGGTGTINSTGPNLIFRDTLEK
;
A
#
# COMPACT_ATOMS: atom_id res chain seq x y z
N MET A 1 -4.93 20.64 26.05
CA MET A 1 -5.00 19.89 24.74
C MET A 1 -4.07 18.68 24.70
N ALA A 2 -2.82 18.74 25.20
CA ALA A 2 -1.89 17.60 25.18
C ALA A 2 -2.39 16.36 25.97
N TRP A 3 -3.01 16.57 27.11
CA TRP A 3 -3.57 15.51 27.95
C TRP A 3 -4.69 14.75 27.24
N PHE A 4 -5.59 15.42 26.55
CA PHE A 4 -6.69 14.79 25.78
C PHE A 4 -6.15 13.89 24.65
N ARG A 5 -5.07 14.33 23.98
CA ARG A 5 -4.43 13.55 22.90
C ARG A 5 -3.74 12.28 23.42
N ALA A 6 -3.20 12.30 24.63
CA ALA A 6 -2.54 11.15 25.24
C ALA A 6 -3.54 10.07 25.71
N TYR A 7 -4.70 10.48 26.23
CA TYR A 7 -5.70 9.54 26.77
C TYR A 7 -6.82 9.21 25.79
N PHE A 8 -6.89 9.89 24.64
CA PHE A 8 -7.90 9.65 23.62
C PHE A 8 -8.01 8.18 23.19
N PRO A 9 -6.92 7.46 22.84
CA PRO A 9 -7.02 6.06 22.46
C PRO A 9 -7.56 5.19 23.58
N THR A 10 -7.13 5.41 24.82
CA THR A 10 -7.58 4.61 25.97
C THR A 10 -9.05 4.85 26.29
N ILE A 11 -9.50 6.10 26.22
CA ILE A 11 -10.90 6.44 26.44
C ILE A 11 -11.77 5.84 25.33
N TRP A 12 -11.33 5.95 24.06
CA TRP A 12 -12.06 5.46 22.91
C TRP A 12 -12.14 3.93 22.88
N LEU A 13 -11.12 3.24 23.40
CA LEU A 13 -11.10 1.77 23.55
C LEU A 13 -12.29 1.24 24.34
N VAL A 14 -12.70 1.97 25.39
CA VAL A 14 -13.81 1.57 26.26
C VAL A 14 -15.12 2.20 25.79
N LEU A 15 -15.09 3.43 25.32
CA LEU A 15 -16.28 4.20 24.96
C LEU A 15 -16.97 3.64 23.70
N ALA A 16 -16.20 3.24 22.67
CA ALA A 16 -16.77 2.72 21.44
C ALA A 16 -17.62 1.45 21.67
N PRO A 17 -17.13 0.37 22.33
CA PRO A 17 -17.96 -0.78 22.61
C PRO A 17 -19.08 -0.48 23.60
N ALA A 18 -18.91 0.46 24.53
CA ALA A 18 -19.97 0.86 25.45
C ALA A 18 -21.14 1.54 24.73
N ILE A 19 -20.87 2.44 23.80
CA ILE A 19 -21.91 3.12 22.98
C ILE A 19 -22.63 2.10 22.07
N LEU A 20 -21.88 1.14 21.51
CA LEU A 20 -22.42 0.15 20.59
C LEU A 20 -23.08 -1.05 21.30
N SER A 21 -22.91 -1.19 22.64
CA SER A 21 -23.46 -2.30 23.42
C SER A 21 -24.96 -2.54 23.25
N PRO A 22 -25.84 -1.54 23.04
CA PRO A 22 -27.27 -1.79 22.82
C PRO A 22 -27.54 -2.66 21.58
N LEU A 23 -26.67 -2.58 20.55
CA LEU A 23 -26.82 -3.41 19.35
C LEU A 23 -26.71 -4.90 19.66
N ALA A 24 -25.91 -5.28 20.63
CA ALA A 24 -25.70 -6.68 21.01
C ALA A 24 -26.99 -7.38 21.52
N PHE A 25 -28.01 -6.61 21.90
CA PHE A 25 -29.30 -7.14 22.39
C PHE A 25 -30.31 -7.41 21.26
N PHE A 26 -30.03 -6.99 20.01
CA PHE A 26 -30.93 -7.17 18.87
C PHE A 26 -30.74 -8.53 18.12
N GLY A 27 -30.46 -9.60 18.86
CA GLY A 27 -30.29 -10.94 18.27
C GLY A 27 -28.93 -11.11 17.56
N ASP A 28 -28.78 -12.18 16.77
CA ASP A 28 -27.47 -12.54 16.19
C ASP A 28 -27.00 -11.55 15.12
N ALA A 29 -27.92 -10.98 14.36
CA ALA A 29 -27.59 -9.92 13.41
C ALA A 29 -27.08 -8.66 14.12
N GLY A 30 -27.68 -8.28 15.23
CA GLY A 30 -27.26 -7.15 16.05
C GLY A 30 -25.88 -7.35 16.66
N LYS A 31 -25.59 -8.56 17.16
CA LYS A 31 -24.27 -8.92 17.68
C LYS A 31 -23.19 -8.84 16.60
N CYS A 32 -23.48 -9.36 15.40
CA CYS A 32 -22.56 -9.26 14.26
C CYS A 32 -22.28 -7.80 13.88
N CYS A 33 -23.33 -6.98 13.82
CA CYS A 33 -23.23 -5.55 13.56
C CYS A 33 -22.38 -4.84 14.62
N PHE A 34 -22.56 -5.19 15.90
CA PHE A 34 -21.74 -4.68 17.01
C PHE A 34 -20.25 -4.96 16.81
N VAL A 35 -19.88 -6.20 16.44
CA VAL A 35 -18.48 -6.58 16.19
C VAL A 35 -17.90 -5.76 15.03
N ILE A 36 -18.59 -5.67 13.89
CA ILE A 36 -18.16 -4.95 12.70
C ILE A 36 -17.98 -3.46 13.00
N LEU A 37 -18.95 -2.83 13.65
CA LEU A 37 -18.87 -1.41 13.97
C LEU A 37 -17.78 -1.10 15.00
N THR A 38 -17.59 -1.95 16.01
CA THR A 38 -16.50 -1.79 16.98
C THR A 38 -15.14 -1.84 16.30
N MET A 39 -14.92 -2.81 15.39
CA MET A 39 -13.68 -2.89 14.60
C MET A 39 -13.49 -1.66 13.74
N SER A 40 -14.55 -1.22 13.04
CA SER A 40 -14.49 -0.03 12.18
C SER A 40 -14.13 1.23 12.97
N CYS A 41 -14.72 1.40 14.16
CA CYS A 41 -14.37 2.50 15.07
C CYS A 41 -12.90 2.46 15.49
N TYR A 42 -12.37 1.26 15.80
CA TYR A 42 -10.97 1.13 16.19
C TYR A 42 -10.00 1.38 15.04
N TRP A 43 -10.34 0.97 13.82
CA TRP A 43 -9.53 1.27 12.63
C TRP A 43 -9.52 2.75 12.30
N VAL A 44 -10.66 3.41 12.33
CA VAL A 44 -10.76 4.86 12.04
C VAL A 44 -10.07 5.72 13.10
N ALA A 45 -10.20 5.33 14.37
CA ALA A 45 -9.59 6.08 15.48
C ALA A 45 -8.14 5.66 15.78
N GLU A 46 -7.60 4.65 15.07
CA GLU A 46 -6.26 4.08 15.27
C GLU A 46 -5.93 3.78 16.74
N VAL A 47 -6.93 3.29 17.48
CA VAL A 47 -6.82 3.00 18.92
C VAL A 47 -5.88 1.84 19.18
N LEU A 48 -5.93 0.81 18.33
CA LEU A 48 -5.09 -0.37 18.35
C LEU A 48 -4.40 -0.53 16.99
N PRO A 49 -3.22 -1.18 16.94
CA PRO A 49 -2.62 -1.56 15.66
C PRO A 49 -3.61 -2.35 14.80
N LEU A 50 -3.63 -2.07 13.49
CA LEU A 50 -4.55 -2.70 12.53
C LEU A 50 -4.58 -4.23 12.64
N ALA A 51 -3.41 -4.85 12.82
CA ALA A 51 -3.26 -6.29 12.96
C ALA A 51 -3.97 -6.83 14.23
N VAL A 52 -3.87 -6.12 15.36
CA VAL A 52 -4.51 -6.51 16.61
C VAL A 52 -6.03 -6.37 16.50
N THR A 53 -6.51 -5.28 15.91
CA THR A 53 -7.95 -5.06 15.69
C THR A 53 -8.55 -6.15 14.81
N SER A 54 -7.81 -6.62 13.79
CA SER A 54 -8.28 -7.68 12.89
C SER A 54 -8.43 -9.05 13.56
N LEU A 55 -7.80 -9.28 14.71
CA LEU A 55 -7.95 -10.51 15.51
C LEU A 55 -9.16 -10.47 16.47
N LEU A 56 -9.77 -9.30 16.69
CA LEU A 56 -10.92 -9.18 17.59
C LEU A 56 -12.11 -10.11 17.25
N PRO A 57 -12.50 -10.32 15.98
CA PRO A 57 -13.58 -11.23 15.65
C PRO A 57 -13.32 -12.67 16.11
N MET A 58 -12.07 -13.11 16.09
CA MET A 58 -11.69 -14.45 16.54
C MET A 58 -12.07 -14.69 18.02
N ILE A 59 -12.08 -13.63 18.81
CA ILE A 59 -12.43 -13.65 20.24
C ILE A 59 -13.90 -13.29 20.45
N LEU A 60 -14.37 -12.21 19.82
CA LEU A 60 -15.71 -11.67 20.07
C LEU A 60 -16.83 -12.55 19.54
N LEU A 61 -16.68 -13.16 18.35
CA LEU A 61 -17.73 -14.00 17.76
C LEU A 61 -18.05 -15.23 18.58
N PRO A 62 -17.06 -15.98 19.13
CA PRO A 62 -17.34 -17.09 20.03
C PRO A 62 -17.88 -16.64 21.40
N ILE A 63 -17.38 -15.55 21.98
CA ILE A 63 -17.88 -15.03 23.26
C ILE A 63 -19.35 -14.61 23.15
N MET A 64 -19.74 -14.01 22.04
CA MET A 64 -21.13 -13.59 21.80
C MET A 64 -22.03 -14.75 21.37
N GLY A 65 -21.48 -15.95 21.17
CA GLY A 65 -22.24 -17.14 20.80
C GLY A 65 -22.77 -17.12 19.37
N ILE A 66 -22.18 -16.32 18.46
CA ILE A 66 -22.59 -16.24 17.06
C ILE A 66 -22.02 -17.42 16.26
N LEU A 67 -20.74 -17.69 16.45
CA LEU A 67 -20.00 -18.77 15.76
C LEU A 67 -19.12 -19.53 16.75
N SER A 68 -18.93 -20.82 16.53
CA SER A 68 -17.96 -21.61 17.28
C SER A 68 -16.53 -21.23 16.93
N ILE A 69 -15.61 -21.36 17.88
CA ILE A 69 -14.18 -21.17 17.62
C ILE A 69 -13.66 -22.11 16.53
N ARG A 70 -14.27 -23.30 16.40
CA ARG A 70 -13.96 -24.28 15.34
C ARG A 70 -14.32 -23.78 13.94
N ASP A 71 -15.29 -22.89 13.84
CA ASP A 71 -15.72 -22.30 12.56
C ASP A 71 -14.94 -21.02 12.24
N VAL A 72 -14.53 -20.26 13.25
CA VAL A 72 -13.83 -19.00 13.10
C VAL A 72 -12.33 -19.21 12.85
N ALA A 73 -11.67 -20.05 13.63
CA ALA A 73 -10.21 -20.25 13.57
C ALA A 73 -9.71 -20.69 12.18
N PRO A 74 -10.36 -21.63 11.47
CA PRO A 74 -9.92 -22.03 10.13
C PRO A 74 -9.97 -20.91 9.09
N LYS A 75 -10.79 -19.86 9.32
CA LYS A 75 -10.85 -18.71 8.41
C LYS A 75 -9.60 -17.84 8.48
N TYR A 76 -8.93 -17.83 9.63
CA TYR A 76 -7.65 -17.13 9.80
C TYR A 76 -6.46 -17.94 9.26
N PHE A 77 -6.57 -19.26 9.24
CA PHE A 77 -5.54 -20.19 8.75
C PHE A 77 -6.00 -20.95 7.50
N SER A 78 -6.63 -20.23 6.56
CA SER A 78 -7.03 -20.81 5.27
C SER A 78 -5.85 -20.93 4.32
N ASP A 79 -5.96 -21.84 3.35
CA ASP A 79 -4.96 -22.02 2.27
C ASP A 79 -4.69 -20.70 1.53
N THR A 80 -5.73 -19.89 1.34
CA THR A 80 -5.65 -18.55 0.75
C THR A 80 -4.72 -17.62 1.52
N ASN A 81 -4.81 -17.63 2.87
CA ASN A 81 -3.95 -16.81 3.71
C ASN A 81 -2.50 -17.27 3.68
N ILE A 82 -2.27 -18.60 3.59
CA ILE A 82 -0.92 -19.17 3.45
C ILE A 82 -0.31 -18.75 2.11
N VAL A 83 -1.07 -18.81 1.02
CA VAL A 83 -0.60 -18.36 -0.31
C VAL A 83 -0.29 -16.86 -0.29
N PHE A 84 -1.13 -16.04 0.34
CA PHE A 84 -0.88 -14.61 0.50
C PHE A 84 0.39 -14.33 1.32
N PHE A 85 0.59 -15.06 2.42
CA PHE A 85 1.81 -14.94 3.23
C PHE A 85 3.07 -15.30 2.43
N ASN A 86 3.04 -16.39 1.66
CA ASN A 86 4.14 -16.77 0.78
C ASN A 86 4.43 -15.72 -0.30
N SER A 87 3.40 -15.08 -0.84
CA SER A 87 3.54 -13.98 -1.80
C SER A 87 4.22 -12.75 -1.16
N LEU A 88 3.90 -12.44 0.10
CA LEU A 88 4.58 -11.37 0.85
C LEU A 88 6.06 -11.71 1.10
N MET A 89 6.36 -12.97 1.44
CA MET A 89 7.76 -13.42 1.62
C MET A 89 8.57 -13.31 0.32
N LEU A 90 7.95 -13.68 -0.81
CA LEU A 90 8.58 -13.51 -2.12
C LEU A 90 8.82 -12.03 -2.45
N SER A 91 7.84 -11.17 -2.16
CA SER A 91 7.97 -9.73 -2.34
C SER A 91 9.14 -9.16 -1.55
N LEU A 92 9.27 -9.53 -0.28
CA LEU A 92 10.37 -9.11 0.58
C LEU A 92 11.74 -9.61 0.06
N ALA A 93 11.80 -10.84 -0.42
CA ALA A 93 13.03 -11.38 -1.02
C ALA A 93 13.46 -10.62 -2.28
N VAL A 94 12.51 -10.25 -3.15
CA VAL A 94 12.76 -9.43 -4.35
C VAL A 94 13.19 -8.01 -3.98
N GLU A 95 12.64 -7.46 -2.90
CA GLU A 95 13.03 -6.16 -2.35
C GLU A 95 14.48 -6.20 -1.86
N GLU A 96 14.83 -7.17 -1.05
CA GLU A 96 16.19 -7.34 -0.49
C GLU A 96 17.25 -7.54 -1.59
N CYS A 97 16.94 -8.34 -2.60
CA CYS A 97 17.81 -8.55 -3.76
C CYS A 97 17.91 -7.33 -4.69
N GLN A 98 17.10 -6.28 -4.48
CA GLN A 98 16.99 -5.10 -5.34
C GLN A 98 16.84 -5.45 -6.84
N LEU A 99 16.21 -6.57 -7.15
CA LEU A 99 16.03 -7.07 -8.52
C LEU A 99 15.24 -6.07 -9.37
N HIS A 100 14.18 -5.50 -8.81
CA HIS A 100 13.35 -4.46 -9.44
C HIS A 100 14.18 -3.25 -9.89
N LYS A 101 15.15 -2.80 -9.08
CA LYS A 101 16.05 -1.68 -9.42
C LYS A 101 16.99 -2.03 -10.58
N ARG A 102 17.54 -3.24 -10.58
CA ARG A 102 18.41 -3.72 -11.65
C ARG A 102 17.66 -3.82 -12.98
N ILE A 103 16.42 -4.32 -12.97
CA ILE A 103 15.58 -4.42 -14.15
C ILE A 103 15.24 -3.02 -14.67
N ALA A 104 14.82 -2.10 -13.79
CA ALA A 104 14.49 -0.73 -14.16
C ALA A 104 15.69 0.02 -14.78
N LEU A 105 16.87 -0.07 -14.16
CA LEU A 105 18.08 0.57 -14.69
C LEU A 105 18.52 -0.03 -16.02
N LYS A 106 18.47 -1.35 -16.20
CA LYS A 106 18.80 -2.00 -17.46
C LYS A 106 17.87 -1.56 -18.58
N MET A 107 16.58 -1.39 -18.29
CA MET A 107 15.60 -0.89 -19.24
C MET A 107 15.88 0.56 -19.67
N LEU A 108 16.35 1.41 -18.74
CA LEU A 108 16.75 2.77 -19.08
C LEU A 108 17.80 2.82 -20.17
N THR A 109 18.75 1.89 -20.17
CA THR A 109 19.80 1.82 -21.19
C THR A 109 19.24 1.50 -22.57
N TYR A 110 18.11 0.79 -22.67
CA TYR A 110 17.48 0.46 -23.95
C TYR A 110 16.51 1.54 -24.45
N VAL A 111 15.79 2.19 -23.56
CA VAL A 111 14.69 3.12 -23.92
C VAL A 111 15.18 4.53 -24.21
N GLY A 112 16.34 4.92 -23.66
CA GLY A 112 16.91 6.27 -23.81
C GLY A 112 16.15 7.34 -23.05
N THR A 113 16.48 8.63 -23.29
CA THR A 113 16.03 9.78 -22.49
C THR A 113 14.75 10.46 -23.01
N ARG A 114 14.07 9.91 -24.01
CA ARG A 114 12.81 10.48 -24.52
C ARG A 114 11.67 10.19 -23.54
N ALA A 115 11.02 11.23 -23.03
CA ALA A 115 9.99 11.13 -21.98
C ALA A 115 8.86 10.13 -22.28
N HIS A 116 8.38 10.06 -23.52
CA HIS A 116 7.28 9.14 -23.89
C HIS A 116 7.71 7.67 -23.84
N TRP A 117 8.88 7.34 -24.38
CA TRP A 117 9.41 5.99 -24.34
C TRP A 117 9.79 5.56 -22.94
N LEU A 118 10.30 6.51 -22.15
CA LEU A 118 10.62 6.29 -20.76
C LEU A 118 9.37 5.93 -19.94
N MET A 119 8.28 6.69 -20.11
CA MET A 119 7.01 6.41 -19.45
C MET A 119 6.46 5.05 -19.88
N ALA A 120 6.46 4.74 -21.17
CA ALA A 120 6.03 3.44 -21.68
C ALA A 120 6.85 2.29 -21.13
N GLY A 121 8.17 2.43 -21.08
CA GLY A 121 9.07 1.43 -20.49
C GLY A 121 8.82 1.19 -19.02
N PHE A 122 8.66 2.27 -18.24
CA PHE A 122 8.31 2.16 -16.81
C PHE A 122 6.95 1.49 -16.60
N MET A 123 5.96 1.82 -17.44
CA MET A 123 4.65 1.18 -17.38
C MET A 123 4.74 -0.34 -17.57
N ILE A 124 5.42 -0.77 -18.62
CA ILE A 124 5.56 -2.20 -18.97
C ILE A 124 6.28 -2.95 -17.83
N ILE A 125 7.39 -2.40 -17.34
CA ILE A 125 8.16 -3.05 -16.27
C ILE A 125 7.39 -3.09 -14.97
N THR A 126 6.79 -1.98 -14.55
CA THR A 126 6.02 -1.92 -13.31
C THR A 126 4.86 -2.90 -13.35
N SER A 127 4.13 -2.97 -14.47
CA SER A 127 3.06 -3.95 -14.65
C SER A 127 3.59 -5.39 -14.62
N PHE A 128 4.73 -5.67 -15.25
CA PHE A 128 5.32 -7.00 -15.25
C PHE A 128 5.78 -7.44 -13.84
N ILE A 129 6.45 -6.55 -13.11
CA ILE A 129 6.89 -6.84 -11.73
C ILE A 129 5.67 -7.05 -10.81
N SER A 130 4.62 -6.26 -10.98
CA SER A 130 3.40 -6.34 -10.18
C SER A 130 2.59 -7.63 -10.42
N LEU A 131 2.86 -8.39 -11.49
CA LEU A 131 2.28 -9.73 -11.65
C LEU A 131 2.76 -10.73 -10.58
N TRP A 132 3.97 -10.51 -10.04
CA TRP A 132 4.61 -11.43 -9.09
C TRP A 132 4.62 -10.91 -7.67
N ILE A 133 4.60 -9.59 -7.51
CA ILE A 133 4.67 -8.88 -6.24
C ILE A 133 3.34 -8.17 -6.01
N SER A 134 2.99 -7.95 -4.75
CA SER A 134 1.81 -7.14 -4.40
C SER A 134 1.86 -5.76 -5.07
N ASP A 135 0.73 -5.31 -5.60
CA ASP A 135 0.56 -4.01 -6.27
C ASP A 135 1.04 -2.84 -5.41
N THR A 136 0.69 -2.83 -4.12
CA THR A 136 1.12 -1.80 -3.17
C THR A 136 2.63 -1.82 -2.93
N ALA A 137 3.22 -3.00 -2.76
CA ALA A 137 4.67 -3.15 -2.60
C ALA A 137 5.40 -2.74 -3.89
N CYS A 138 4.91 -3.17 -5.06
CA CYS A 138 5.48 -2.76 -6.35
C CYS A 138 5.45 -1.24 -6.53
N CYS A 139 4.33 -0.59 -6.21
CA CYS A 139 4.21 0.87 -6.27
C CYS A 139 5.20 1.55 -5.33
N ALA A 140 5.32 1.08 -4.09
CA ALA A 140 6.24 1.62 -3.10
C ALA A 140 7.71 1.48 -3.53
N LEU A 141 8.08 0.37 -4.18
CA LEU A 141 9.44 0.11 -4.67
C LEU A 141 9.78 0.90 -5.93
N MET A 142 8.84 1.05 -6.85
CA MET A 142 9.08 1.71 -8.14
C MET A 142 8.99 3.24 -8.04
N SER A 143 8.23 3.79 -7.09
CA SER A 143 8.08 5.24 -6.93
C SER A 143 9.39 5.97 -6.63
N PRO A 144 10.25 5.53 -5.70
CA PRO A 144 11.56 6.16 -5.47
C PRO A 144 12.48 6.11 -6.70
N ILE A 145 12.41 5.02 -7.47
CA ILE A 145 13.23 4.87 -8.69
C ILE A 145 12.75 5.85 -9.76
N ALA A 146 11.44 5.95 -9.96
CA ALA A 146 10.85 6.92 -10.88
C ALA A 146 11.17 8.37 -10.46
N TYR A 147 11.14 8.65 -9.16
CA TYR A 147 11.50 9.96 -8.63
C TYR A 147 12.98 10.29 -8.86
N ALA A 148 13.90 9.40 -8.54
CA ALA A 148 15.34 9.59 -8.78
C ALA A 148 15.64 9.81 -10.27
N LEU A 149 14.95 9.09 -11.15
CA LEU A 149 15.07 9.27 -12.60
C LEU A 149 14.55 10.62 -13.04
N LEU A 150 13.43 11.07 -12.50
CA LEU A 150 12.89 12.40 -12.79
C LEU A 150 13.85 13.50 -12.30
N GLU A 151 14.49 13.33 -11.16
CA GLU A 151 15.54 14.25 -10.70
C GLU A 151 16.69 14.35 -11.73
N GLU A 152 17.21 13.22 -12.17
CA GLU A 152 18.32 13.18 -13.12
C GLU A 152 17.98 13.88 -14.45
N ILE A 153 16.75 13.71 -14.94
CA ILE A 153 16.33 14.28 -16.25
C ILE A 153 15.88 15.74 -16.12
N MET A 154 15.27 16.11 -14.99
CA MET A 154 14.62 17.42 -14.85
C MET A 154 15.50 18.47 -14.17
N VAL A 155 16.43 18.09 -13.30
CA VAL A 155 17.34 19.02 -12.63
C VAL A 155 18.15 19.85 -13.64
N PRO A 156 18.72 19.27 -14.72
CA PRO A 156 19.41 20.06 -15.74
C PRO A 156 18.52 21.05 -16.51
N LYS A 157 17.19 20.83 -16.48
CA LYS A 157 16.21 21.72 -17.13
C LYS A 157 15.67 22.80 -16.19
N MET A 158 15.98 22.72 -14.91
CA MET A 158 15.64 23.77 -13.97
C MET A 158 16.49 25.01 -14.25
N LYS A 159 15.86 26.17 -14.26
CA LYS A 159 16.57 27.47 -14.31
C LYS A 159 17.14 27.76 -12.90
N ILE A 160 18.23 27.10 -12.58
CA ILE A 160 18.96 27.30 -11.33
C ILE A 160 20.35 27.86 -11.68
N ASP A 161 20.82 28.87 -10.94
CA ASP A 161 22.16 29.39 -11.08
C ASP A 161 23.20 28.29 -10.79
N PRO A 162 24.29 28.18 -11.60
CA PRO A 162 25.28 27.11 -11.46
C PRO A 162 25.89 26.98 -10.06
N GLU A 163 26.11 28.09 -9.37
CA GLU A 163 26.66 28.12 -8.01
C GLU A 163 25.75 27.43 -6.97
N LYS A 164 24.43 27.55 -7.13
CA LYS A 164 23.48 26.88 -6.24
C LYS A 164 23.33 25.38 -6.54
N LEU A 165 23.68 24.93 -7.72
CA LEU A 165 23.71 23.51 -8.09
C LEU A 165 24.84 22.79 -7.38
N GLU A 166 26.03 23.38 -7.29
CA GLU A 166 27.16 22.81 -6.55
C GLU A 166 26.90 22.73 -5.03
N GLU A 167 26.27 23.75 -4.44
CA GLU A 167 25.89 23.71 -3.01
C GLU A 167 24.87 22.60 -2.71
N LEU A 168 23.92 22.34 -3.60
CA LEU A 168 22.93 21.28 -3.46
C LEU A 168 23.53 19.87 -3.65
N GLU A 169 24.56 19.73 -4.46
CA GLU A 169 25.29 18.46 -4.64
C GLU A 169 26.12 18.11 -3.40
N VAL A 170 26.71 19.09 -2.74
CA VAL A 170 27.53 18.91 -1.53
C VAL A 170 26.67 18.49 -0.32
N VAL A 171 25.40 18.92 -0.25
CA VAL A 171 24.47 18.61 0.86
C VAL A 171 23.72 17.27 0.64
N GLY A 172 23.97 16.57 -0.47
CA GLY A 172 23.39 15.23 -0.73
C GLY A 172 21.87 15.21 -0.91
N GLY A 173 21.25 16.35 -1.14
CA GLY A 173 19.81 16.50 -1.24
C GLY A 173 19.36 17.21 -2.52
N ARG A 174 19.48 16.55 -3.67
CA ARG A 174 18.77 16.99 -4.88
C ARG A 174 17.27 16.87 -4.63
N LYS A 175 16.62 17.97 -4.28
CA LYS A 175 15.16 18.03 -4.21
C LYS A 175 14.63 18.60 -5.52
N LEU A 176 13.81 17.78 -6.22
CA LEU A 176 13.09 18.23 -7.39
C LEU A 176 12.06 19.29 -6.99
N ASP A 177 12.40 20.57 -7.16
CA ASP A 177 11.47 21.67 -6.93
C ASP A 177 10.59 21.87 -8.17
N THR A 178 9.42 21.23 -8.13
CA THR A 178 8.47 21.29 -9.24
C THR A 178 7.96 22.70 -9.54
N SER A 179 8.13 23.68 -8.61
CA SER A 179 7.71 25.07 -8.82
C SER A 179 8.57 25.79 -9.85
N LYS A 180 9.83 25.39 -10.00
CA LYS A 180 10.83 25.97 -10.92
C LYS A 180 10.82 25.35 -12.32
N LEU A 181 10.00 24.31 -12.53
CA LEU A 181 9.84 23.63 -13.80
C LEU A 181 8.80 24.30 -14.70
N SER A 182 8.99 24.15 -16.02
CA SER A 182 7.96 24.50 -17.01
C SER A 182 6.65 23.75 -16.72
N THR A 183 5.52 24.33 -17.11
CA THR A 183 4.19 23.68 -16.96
C THR A 183 4.15 22.30 -17.63
N ARG A 184 4.83 22.16 -18.77
CA ARG A 184 4.96 20.89 -19.50
C ARG A 184 5.78 19.86 -18.71
N ASP A 185 6.93 20.25 -18.17
CA ASP A 185 7.82 19.34 -17.43
C ASP A 185 7.21 18.93 -16.09
N ARG A 186 6.50 19.83 -15.44
CA ARG A 186 5.68 19.51 -14.24
C ARG A 186 4.60 18.49 -14.56
N GLY A 187 3.95 18.60 -15.74
CA GLY A 187 2.99 17.62 -16.25
C GLY A 187 3.64 16.24 -16.41
N ILE A 188 4.83 16.17 -16.98
CA ILE A 188 5.57 14.91 -17.17
C ILE A 188 5.89 14.26 -15.82
N CYS A 189 6.35 15.02 -14.84
CA CYS A 189 6.63 14.49 -13.49
C CYS A 189 5.35 13.89 -12.83
N LYS A 190 4.24 14.61 -12.90
CA LYS A 190 2.96 14.11 -12.37
C LYS A 190 2.49 12.85 -13.10
N CYS A 191 2.56 12.87 -14.45
CA CYS A 191 2.19 11.70 -15.25
C CYS A 191 3.03 10.48 -14.92
N MET A 192 4.35 10.64 -14.73
CA MET A 192 5.25 9.54 -14.42
C MET A 192 4.89 8.88 -13.08
N MET A 193 4.65 9.67 -12.03
CA MET A 193 4.27 9.14 -10.72
C MET A 193 2.89 8.46 -10.74
N LEU A 194 1.91 9.07 -11.41
CA LEU A 194 0.59 8.45 -11.58
C LEU A 194 0.66 7.17 -12.41
N LEU A 195 1.50 7.14 -13.43
CA LEU A 195 1.69 5.98 -14.30
C LEU A 195 2.26 4.79 -13.52
N VAL A 196 3.23 5.00 -12.63
CA VAL A 196 3.76 3.94 -11.75
C VAL A 196 2.64 3.33 -10.90
N ALA A 197 1.79 4.16 -10.29
CA ALA A 197 0.67 3.69 -9.49
C ALA A 197 -0.36 2.89 -10.31
N HIS A 198 -0.76 3.41 -11.49
CA HIS A 198 -1.71 2.71 -12.35
C HIS A 198 -1.13 1.43 -12.96
N ALA A 199 0.14 1.45 -13.36
CA ALA A 199 0.81 0.27 -13.92
C ALA A 199 0.92 -0.86 -12.87
N SER A 200 1.18 -0.49 -11.62
CA SER A 200 1.19 -1.44 -10.50
C SER A 200 -0.19 -2.08 -10.31
N LEU A 201 -1.26 -1.29 -10.30
CA LEU A 201 -2.63 -1.81 -10.21
C LEU A 201 -2.99 -2.72 -11.38
N ILE A 202 -2.65 -2.33 -12.62
CA ILE A 202 -2.91 -3.14 -13.82
C ILE A 202 -2.19 -4.50 -13.71
N GLY A 203 -0.92 -4.50 -13.31
CA GLY A 203 -0.19 -5.75 -13.08
C GLY A 203 -0.79 -6.57 -11.95
N GLY A 204 -1.15 -5.92 -10.82
CA GLY A 204 -1.75 -6.56 -9.67
C GLY A 204 -3.09 -7.23 -9.93
N THR A 205 -3.89 -6.72 -10.86
CA THR A 205 -5.15 -7.38 -11.27
C THR A 205 -4.94 -8.55 -12.22
N GLY A 206 -3.75 -8.66 -12.84
CA GLY A 206 -3.44 -9.70 -13.84
C GLY A 206 -3.20 -11.09 -13.26
N THR A 207 -2.91 -11.22 -11.96
CA THR A 207 -2.67 -12.50 -11.31
C THR A 207 -3.46 -12.65 -10.02
N ILE A 208 -3.80 -13.89 -9.67
CA ILE A 208 -4.59 -14.19 -8.48
C ILE A 208 -3.78 -13.87 -7.20
N ASN A 209 -2.48 -14.08 -7.23
CA ASN A 209 -1.62 -14.01 -6.04
C ASN A 209 -1.11 -12.61 -5.71
N SER A 210 -1.24 -11.65 -6.62
CA SER A 210 -0.68 -10.30 -6.44
C SER A 210 -1.50 -9.40 -5.52
N THR A 211 -2.81 -9.67 -5.37
CA THR A 211 -3.68 -8.87 -4.50
C THR A 211 -4.56 -9.72 -3.60
N GLY A 212 -4.75 -9.27 -2.35
CA GLY A 212 -5.64 -9.92 -1.40
C GLY A 212 -7.09 -10.09 -1.90
N PRO A 213 -7.71 -9.07 -2.53
CA PRO A 213 -9.05 -9.19 -3.11
C PRO A 213 -9.19 -10.29 -4.15
N ASN A 214 -8.18 -10.51 -5.01
CA ASN A 214 -8.21 -11.58 -6.02
C ASN A 214 -8.24 -12.97 -5.39
N LEU A 215 -7.46 -13.16 -4.31
CA LEU A 215 -7.45 -14.41 -3.55
C LEU A 215 -8.79 -14.69 -2.87
N ILE A 216 -9.41 -13.66 -2.27
CA ILE A 216 -10.73 -13.77 -1.63
C ILE A 216 -11.80 -14.10 -2.68
N PHE A 217 -11.73 -13.45 -3.85
CA PHE A 217 -12.64 -13.70 -4.94
C PHE A 217 -12.55 -15.15 -5.42
N ARG A 218 -11.36 -15.68 -5.61
CA ARG A 218 -11.13 -17.07 -5.94
C ARG A 218 -11.73 -18.02 -4.90
N ASP A 219 -11.43 -17.82 -3.61
CA ASP A 219 -11.95 -18.67 -2.51
C ASP A 219 -13.49 -18.66 -2.44
N THR A 220 -14.11 -17.56 -2.90
CA THR A 220 -15.59 -17.43 -2.94
C THR A 220 -16.20 -18.17 -4.15
N LEU A 221 -15.47 -18.26 -5.25
CA LEU A 221 -15.93 -18.97 -6.45
C LEU A 221 -15.75 -20.49 -6.36
N GLU A 222 -14.76 -20.94 -5.60
CA GLU A 222 -14.46 -22.38 -5.43
C GLU A 222 -15.35 -23.06 -4.36
N LYS A 223 -16.19 -22.30 -3.64
CA LYS A 223 -17.18 -22.77 -2.63
C LYS A 223 -18.57 -22.85 -3.20
#